data_b3de4f7c6702d64b1a0d11d0de138c3e
#
_entry.id   b3de4f7c6702d64b1a0d11d0de138c3e
#
_cell.length_a   1.000
_cell.length_b   1.000
_cell.length_c   1.000
_cell.angle_alpha   90.00
_cell.angle_beta   90.00
_cell.angle_gamma   90.00
#
_symmetry.space_group_name_H-M   'P 1'
#
loop_
_entity.id
_entity.type
_entity.pdbx_description
1 polymer ?
#
loop_
_entity_poly.entity_id
_entity_poly.type
_entity_poly.pdbx_seq_one_letter_code
_entity_poly.pdbx_strand_id
1 'polypeptide(L)'
;MISKHRELFIFICMLLIVPLAGEPRIHPFGNEFSGFRVSFGSPMFLLFLLWIRNVPMAVSGLAVGITVVLFRGALDAVGGTPIATGVYQHIPTFFYYFTYAICFSCVKLNRAPITTQAMKIAVWAIIAEVLASIAELYTMDLFLGTQAAIITVPVLTRLTGIAFLRCFFILSFFFLSQLYLTEIHLAHELHEKNRLTMMVASIYEEVFELKQTLHRAETATHD
;
A
#
# COMPACT_ATOMS: atom_id res chain seq x y z
N MET A 1 21.98 -1.52 -4.76
CA MET A 1 21.58 -2.96 -4.86
C MET A 1 20.50 -3.35 -3.86
N ILE A 2 20.57 -2.94 -2.59
CA ILE A 2 19.58 -3.23 -1.52
C ILE A 2 18.15 -2.73 -1.84
N SER A 3 18.01 -1.57 -2.51
CA SER A 3 16.72 -1.00 -2.89
C SER A 3 15.92 -1.90 -3.86
N LYS A 4 16.59 -2.51 -4.84
CA LYS A 4 15.94 -3.31 -5.89
C LYS A 4 15.40 -4.65 -5.37
N HIS A 5 16.13 -5.29 -4.44
CA HIS A 5 15.66 -6.53 -3.78
C HIS A 5 14.46 -6.27 -2.86
N ARG A 6 14.46 -5.14 -2.15
CA ARG A 6 13.33 -4.74 -1.30
C ARG A 6 12.06 -4.51 -2.10
N GLU A 7 12.15 -3.86 -3.24
CA GLU A 7 10.97 -3.61 -4.09
C GLU A 7 10.43 -4.89 -4.73
N LEU A 8 11.33 -5.78 -5.17
CA LEU A 8 10.92 -7.09 -5.66
C LEU A 8 10.20 -7.89 -4.57
N PHE A 9 10.71 -7.86 -3.34
CA PHE A 9 10.06 -8.50 -2.20
C PHE A 9 8.66 -7.93 -1.94
N ILE A 10 8.51 -6.60 -1.91
CA ILE A 10 7.22 -5.93 -1.73
C ILE A 10 6.26 -6.31 -2.87
N PHE A 11 6.75 -6.39 -4.11
CA PHE A 11 5.95 -6.79 -5.26
C PHE A 11 5.46 -8.23 -5.15
N ILE A 12 6.32 -9.17 -4.72
CA ILE A 12 5.92 -10.57 -4.48
C ILE A 12 4.90 -10.64 -3.33
N CYS A 13 5.13 -9.91 -2.24
CA CYS A 13 4.15 -9.83 -1.13
C CYS A 13 2.80 -9.32 -1.61
N MET A 14 2.77 -8.31 -2.48
CA MET A 14 1.53 -7.80 -3.09
C MET A 14 0.79 -8.90 -3.85
N LEU A 15 1.48 -9.68 -4.68
CA LEU A 15 0.87 -10.76 -5.46
C LEU A 15 0.28 -11.88 -4.59
N LEU A 16 0.80 -12.09 -3.38
CA LEU A 16 0.29 -13.10 -2.44
C LEU A 16 -0.81 -12.54 -1.53
N ILE A 17 -0.59 -11.36 -0.97
CA ILE A 17 -1.48 -10.79 0.06
C ILE A 17 -2.77 -10.26 -0.53
N VAL A 18 -2.74 -9.63 -1.72
CA VAL A 18 -3.96 -9.04 -2.32
C VAL A 18 -5.01 -10.10 -2.64
N PRO A 19 -4.70 -11.26 -3.28
CA PRO A 19 -5.68 -12.32 -3.47
C PRO A 19 -6.24 -12.85 -2.15
N LEU A 20 -5.37 -13.13 -1.17
CA LEU A 20 -5.77 -13.62 0.16
C LEU A 20 -6.67 -12.63 0.89
N ALA A 21 -6.33 -11.34 0.90
CA ALA A 21 -7.14 -10.28 1.50
C ALA A 21 -8.47 -10.05 0.76
N GLY A 22 -8.55 -10.49 -0.49
CA GLY A 22 -9.76 -10.43 -1.30
C GLY A 22 -10.81 -11.49 -0.98
N GLU A 23 -10.46 -12.55 -0.24
CA GLU A 23 -11.36 -13.67 0.07
C GLU A 23 -12.31 -13.42 1.24
N PRO A 24 -11.92 -12.77 2.36
CA PRO A 24 -12.88 -12.40 3.39
C PRO A 24 -13.96 -11.48 2.82
N ARG A 25 -15.18 -11.98 2.78
CA ARG A 25 -16.35 -11.30 2.19
C ARG A 25 -17.27 -10.90 3.31
N ILE A 26 -17.42 -9.60 3.51
CA ILE A 26 -18.40 -9.05 4.45
C ILE A 26 -19.58 -8.55 3.63
N HIS A 27 -20.78 -8.99 3.99
CA HIS A 27 -22.04 -8.50 3.44
C HIS A 27 -22.65 -7.47 4.42
N PRO A 28 -22.29 -6.19 4.33
CA PRO A 28 -22.68 -5.20 5.34
C PRO A 28 -24.18 -4.88 5.32
N PHE A 29 -24.89 -5.28 4.25
CA PHE A 29 -26.31 -4.95 4.05
C PHE A 29 -27.23 -6.18 4.02
N GLY A 30 -26.80 -7.32 4.54
CA GLY A 30 -27.61 -8.54 4.59
C GLY A 30 -27.92 -9.13 3.20
N ASN A 31 -28.89 -10.07 3.15
CA ASN A 31 -29.24 -10.82 1.95
C ASN A 31 -29.96 -10.03 0.85
N GLU A 32 -30.49 -8.84 1.16
CA GLU A 32 -31.19 -8.00 0.18
C GLU A 32 -30.29 -7.47 -0.93
N PHE A 33 -28.95 -7.47 -0.71
CA PHE A 33 -27.94 -7.02 -1.66
C PHE A 33 -26.79 -8.02 -1.78
N SER A 34 -27.12 -9.26 -2.07
CA SER A 34 -26.16 -10.37 -2.22
C SER A 34 -25.06 -10.11 -3.29
N GLY A 35 -25.29 -9.21 -4.23
CA GLY A 35 -24.30 -8.77 -5.22
C GLY A 35 -23.23 -7.80 -4.68
N PHE A 36 -23.44 -7.25 -3.48
CA PHE A 36 -22.53 -6.25 -2.91
C PHE A 36 -21.58 -6.89 -1.90
N ARG A 37 -20.34 -7.08 -2.31
CA ARG A 37 -19.29 -7.74 -1.53
C ARG A 37 -18.21 -6.74 -1.17
N VAL A 38 -18.01 -6.50 0.13
CA VAL A 38 -16.85 -5.74 0.61
C VAL A 38 -15.71 -6.70 0.84
N SER A 39 -14.63 -6.57 0.07
CA SER A 39 -13.39 -7.32 0.27
C SER A 39 -12.26 -6.39 0.65
N PHE A 40 -11.25 -6.90 1.34
CA PHE A 40 -10.04 -6.15 1.70
C PHE A 40 -8.97 -6.15 0.61
N GLY A 41 -9.22 -6.78 -0.54
CA GLY A 41 -8.27 -6.86 -1.64
C GLY A 41 -7.91 -5.49 -2.22
N SER A 42 -8.89 -4.63 -2.50
CA SER A 42 -8.64 -3.29 -3.04
C SER A 42 -7.91 -2.36 -2.06
N PRO A 43 -8.26 -2.30 -0.76
CA PRO A 43 -7.48 -1.58 0.22
C PRO A 43 -6.02 -2.02 0.29
N MET A 44 -5.77 -3.33 0.30
CA MET A 44 -4.40 -3.85 0.30
C MET A 44 -3.66 -3.51 -0.99
N PHE A 45 -4.32 -3.58 -2.13
CA PHE A 45 -3.72 -3.19 -3.41
C PHE A 45 -3.31 -1.71 -3.42
N LEU A 46 -4.19 -0.81 -2.94
CA LEU A 46 -3.86 0.61 -2.78
C LEU A 46 -2.63 0.82 -1.91
N LEU A 47 -2.56 0.14 -0.75
CA LEU A 47 -1.42 0.22 0.16
C LEU A 47 -0.11 -0.13 -0.56
N PHE A 48 -0.10 -1.24 -1.30
CA PHE A 48 1.08 -1.68 -2.04
C PHE A 48 1.44 -0.71 -3.17
N LEU A 49 0.46 -0.15 -3.90
CA LEU A 49 0.70 0.86 -4.93
C LEU A 49 1.36 2.12 -4.36
N LEU A 50 1.03 2.50 -3.13
CA LEU A 50 1.68 3.63 -2.44
C LEU A 50 3.12 3.31 -2.00
N TRP A 51 3.44 2.05 -1.74
CA TRP A 51 4.78 1.62 -1.32
C TRP A 51 5.73 1.34 -2.48
N ILE A 52 5.21 0.83 -3.59
CA ILE A 52 6.02 0.49 -4.77
C ILE A 52 6.31 1.76 -5.58
N ARG A 53 7.60 2.08 -5.78
CA ARG A 53 8.02 3.31 -6.48
C ARG A 53 8.57 3.09 -7.89
N ASN A 54 9.25 1.97 -8.14
CA ASN A 54 9.99 1.74 -9.38
C ASN A 54 9.26 0.82 -10.37
N VAL A 55 8.22 0.09 -9.92
CA VAL A 55 7.42 -0.73 -10.82
C VAL A 55 6.29 0.13 -11.39
N PRO A 56 6.08 0.14 -12.71
CA PRO A 56 4.95 0.85 -13.31
C PRO A 56 3.63 0.33 -12.73
N MET A 57 2.75 1.24 -12.32
CA MET A 57 1.48 0.86 -11.68
C MET A 57 0.60 -0.01 -12.58
N ALA A 58 0.60 0.26 -13.90
CA ALA A 58 -0.12 -0.58 -14.86
C ALA A 58 0.36 -2.05 -14.86
N VAL A 59 1.68 -2.26 -14.72
CA VAL A 59 2.26 -3.61 -14.59
C VAL A 59 1.82 -4.27 -13.29
N SER A 60 1.78 -3.53 -12.19
CA SER A 60 1.28 -4.01 -10.91
C SER A 60 -0.20 -4.42 -11.00
N GLY A 61 -1.04 -3.60 -11.64
CA GLY A 61 -2.45 -3.91 -11.85
C GLY A 61 -2.68 -5.14 -12.71
N LEU A 62 -1.91 -5.28 -13.80
CA LEU A 62 -1.97 -6.44 -14.66
C LEU A 62 -1.56 -7.72 -13.91
N ALA A 63 -0.43 -7.68 -13.21
CA ALA A 63 0.08 -8.83 -12.45
C ALA A 63 -0.88 -9.25 -11.34
N VAL A 64 -1.38 -8.29 -10.53
CA VAL A 64 -2.36 -8.57 -9.47
C VAL A 64 -3.68 -9.08 -10.04
N GLY A 65 -4.18 -8.47 -11.11
CA GLY A 65 -5.43 -8.91 -11.75
C GLY A 65 -5.35 -10.36 -12.21
N ILE A 66 -4.25 -10.75 -12.89
CA ILE A 66 -4.02 -12.14 -13.29
C ILE A 66 -3.93 -13.06 -12.07
N THR A 67 -3.15 -12.68 -11.07
CA THR A 67 -2.94 -13.50 -9.88
C THR A 67 -4.24 -13.72 -9.10
N VAL A 68 -5.08 -12.68 -8.95
CA VAL A 68 -6.38 -12.81 -8.27
C VAL A 68 -7.32 -13.73 -9.03
N VAL A 69 -7.40 -13.62 -10.37
CA VAL A 69 -8.25 -14.48 -11.19
C VAL A 69 -7.81 -15.94 -11.09
N LEU A 70 -6.51 -16.22 -11.21
CA LEU A 70 -5.96 -17.56 -11.09
C LEU A 70 -6.18 -18.15 -9.69
N PHE A 71 -5.95 -17.33 -8.64
CA PHE A 71 -6.13 -17.75 -7.25
C PHE A 71 -7.58 -18.14 -6.97
N ARG A 72 -8.55 -17.30 -7.39
CA ARG A 72 -9.98 -17.59 -7.21
C ARG A 72 -10.44 -18.78 -8.05
N GLY A 73 -9.98 -18.87 -9.30
CA GLY A 73 -10.25 -20.02 -10.15
C GLY A 73 -9.71 -21.34 -9.56
N ALA A 74 -8.53 -21.29 -8.91
CA ALA A 74 -7.98 -22.44 -8.20
C ALA A 74 -8.80 -22.80 -6.95
N LEU A 75 -9.28 -21.83 -6.18
CA LEU A 75 -10.16 -22.07 -5.04
C LEU A 75 -11.49 -22.70 -5.47
N ASP A 76 -12.10 -22.21 -6.55
CA ASP A 76 -13.32 -22.79 -7.10
C ASP A 76 -13.10 -24.23 -7.61
N ALA A 77 -11.91 -24.52 -8.15
CA ALA A 77 -11.54 -25.87 -8.55
C ALA A 77 -11.43 -26.84 -7.37
N VAL A 78 -10.91 -26.38 -6.23
CA VAL A 78 -10.92 -27.16 -4.97
C VAL A 78 -12.35 -27.41 -4.50
N GLY A 79 -13.29 -26.47 -4.77
CA GLY A 79 -14.73 -26.61 -4.53
C GLY A 79 -15.47 -27.52 -5.53
N GLY A 80 -14.76 -28.10 -6.52
CA GLY A 80 -15.33 -29.01 -7.52
C GLY A 80 -15.79 -28.37 -8.83
N THR A 81 -15.58 -27.06 -9.01
CA THR A 81 -15.88 -26.36 -10.27
C THR A 81 -14.76 -26.58 -11.28
N PRO A 82 -15.03 -26.82 -12.58
CA PRO A 82 -13.98 -26.89 -13.59
C PRO A 82 -13.14 -25.62 -13.62
N ILE A 83 -11.81 -25.73 -13.65
CA ILE A 83 -10.86 -24.60 -13.58
C ILE A 83 -11.18 -23.54 -14.64
N ALA A 84 -11.50 -23.93 -15.87
CA ALA A 84 -11.82 -23.03 -16.94
C ALA A 84 -13.07 -22.17 -16.62
N THR A 85 -14.08 -22.78 -16.02
CA THR A 85 -15.33 -22.09 -15.62
C THR A 85 -15.06 -21.14 -14.46
N GLY A 86 -14.29 -21.57 -13.44
CA GLY A 86 -13.90 -20.71 -12.32
C GLY A 86 -13.10 -19.48 -12.78
N VAL A 87 -12.08 -19.69 -13.61
CA VAL A 87 -11.28 -18.59 -14.18
C VAL A 87 -12.17 -17.61 -14.98
N TYR A 88 -13.06 -18.16 -15.82
CA TYR A 88 -13.96 -17.33 -16.64
C TYR A 88 -14.88 -16.42 -15.79
N GLN A 89 -15.42 -16.96 -14.70
CA GLN A 89 -16.28 -16.21 -13.77
C GLN A 89 -15.57 -15.05 -13.08
N HIS A 90 -14.25 -15.13 -12.92
CA HIS A 90 -13.45 -14.11 -12.24
C HIS A 90 -12.73 -13.12 -13.18
N ILE A 91 -12.88 -13.26 -14.52
CA ILE A 91 -12.34 -12.30 -15.49
C ILE A 91 -12.73 -10.83 -15.17
N PRO A 92 -13.96 -10.49 -14.76
CA PRO A 92 -14.32 -9.12 -14.41
C PRO A 92 -13.43 -8.52 -13.31
N THR A 93 -12.99 -9.32 -12.34
CA THR A 93 -12.10 -8.85 -11.28
C THR A 93 -10.70 -8.46 -11.81
N PHE A 94 -10.22 -9.07 -12.91
CA PHE A 94 -9.01 -8.61 -13.58
C PHE A 94 -9.16 -7.15 -14.03
N PHE A 95 -10.26 -6.81 -14.68
CA PHE A 95 -10.52 -5.44 -15.16
C PHE A 95 -10.64 -4.44 -14.00
N TYR A 96 -11.13 -4.86 -12.84
CA TYR A 96 -11.14 -4.03 -11.64
C TYR A 96 -9.74 -3.57 -11.26
N TYR A 97 -8.81 -4.51 -11.00
CA TYR A 97 -7.44 -4.19 -10.58
C TYR A 97 -6.65 -3.45 -11.65
N PHE A 98 -6.86 -3.80 -12.91
CA PHE A 98 -6.19 -3.15 -14.04
C PHE A 98 -6.66 -1.70 -14.21
N THR A 99 -7.97 -1.43 -14.19
CA THR A 99 -8.53 -0.07 -14.26
C THR A 99 -8.08 0.77 -13.07
N TYR A 100 -8.10 0.19 -11.89
CA TYR A 100 -7.62 0.85 -10.66
C TYR A 100 -6.17 1.34 -10.82
N ALA A 101 -5.28 0.47 -11.28
CA ALA A 101 -3.86 0.78 -11.48
C ALA A 101 -3.64 1.84 -12.59
N ILE A 102 -4.40 1.78 -13.68
CA ILE A 102 -4.33 2.77 -14.76
C ILE A 102 -4.73 4.16 -14.23
N CYS A 103 -5.82 4.27 -13.49
CA CYS A 103 -6.25 5.54 -12.89
C CYS A 103 -5.13 6.15 -12.01
N PHE A 104 -4.47 5.33 -11.20
CA PHE A 104 -3.34 5.78 -10.40
C PHE A 104 -2.10 6.14 -11.24
N SER A 105 -1.84 5.44 -12.32
CA SER A 105 -0.73 5.73 -13.24
C SER A 105 -0.86 7.11 -13.87
N CYS A 106 -2.08 7.52 -14.24
CA CYS A 106 -2.35 8.83 -14.85
C CYS A 106 -1.99 10.00 -13.92
N VAL A 107 -2.09 9.82 -12.61
CA VAL A 107 -1.88 10.89 -11.62
C VAL A 107 -0.42 11.03 -11.18
N LYS A 108 0.48 10.09 -11.54
CA LYS A 108 1.90 10.08 -11.15
C LYS A 108 2.11 10.22 -9.62
N LEU A 109 1.19 9.68 -8.82
CA LEU A 109 1.19 9.80 -7.36
C LEU A 109 2.44 9.22 -6.69
N ASN A 110 3.09 8.24 -7.32
CA ASN A 110 4.29 7.59 -6.81
C ASN A 110 5.51 8.50 -6.65
N ARG A 111 5.51 9.70 -7.25
CA ARG A 111 6.61 10.68 -7.19
C ARG A 111 6.39 11.81 -6.19
N ALA A 112 5.17 11.93 -5.66
CA ALA A 112 4.82 13.00 -4.74
C ALA A 112 5.25 12.67 -3.31
N PRO A 113 5.73 13.65 -2.51
CA PRO A 113 5.82 13.50 -1.08
C PRO A 113 4.39 13.25 -0.55
N ILE A 114 4.17 12.08 0.03
CA ILE A 114 2.83 11.60 0.40
C ILE A 114 2.16 12.54 1.41
N THR A 115 2.94 13.09 2.33
CA THR A 115 2.45 14.00 3.38
C THR A 115 1.89 15.32 2.84
N THR A 116 2.45 15.88 1.77
CA THR A 116 2.02 17.16 1.20
C THR A 116 0.82 17.02 0.24
N GLN A 117 0.54 15.79 -0.24
CA GLN A 117 -0.51 15.54 -1.22
C GLN A 117 -1.57 14.53 -0.74
N ALA A 118 -1.68 14.32 0.57
CA ALA A 118 -2.59 13.38 1.19
C ALA A 118 -4.03 13.50 0.66
N MET A 119 -4.55 14.73 0.59
CA MET A 119 -5.91 14.99 0.09
C MET A 119 -6.06 14.63 -1.38
N LYS A 120 -5.06 14.91 -2.21
CA LYS A 120 -5.09 14.51 -3.64
C LYS A 120 -5.10 12.99 -3.78
N ILE A 121 -4.28 12.29 -3.00
CA ILE A 121 -4.24 10.83 -2.98
C ILE A 121 -5.60 10.27 -2.58
N ALA A 122 -6.22 10.81 -1.52
CA ALA A 122 -7.53 10.39 -1.06
C ALA A 122 -8.62 10.53 -2.13
N VAL A 123 -8.71 11.71 -2.75
CA VAL A 123 -9.71 11.97 -3.80
C VAL A 123 -9.51 11.05 -5.00
N TRP A 124 -8.27 10.89 -5.47
CA TRP A 124 -7.97 10.03 -6.61
C TRP A 124 -8.15 8.54 -6.30
N ALA A 125 -7.89 8.12 -5.05
CA ALA A 125 -8.16 6.76 -4.60
C ALA A 125 -9.65 6.43 -4.68
N ILE A 126 -10.52 7.34 -4.21
CA ILE A 126 -11.98 7.19 -4.30
C ILE A 126 -12.43 7.14 -5.76
N ILE A 127 -11.94 8.04 -6.60
CA ILE A 127 -12.27 8.06 -8.04
C ILE A 127 -11.84 6.74 -8.69
N ALA A 128 -10.62 6.28 -8.45
CA ALA A 128 -10.11 5.03 -8.99
C ALA A 128 -10.93 3.82 -8.55
N GLU A 129 -11.33 3.76 -7.27
CA GLU A 129 -12.17 2.71 -6.71
C GLU A 129 -13.55 2.66 -7.39
N VAL A 130 -14.19 3.84 -7.57
CA VAL A 130 -15.50 3.93 -8.25
C VAL A 130 -15.38 3.52 -9.72
N LEU A 131 -14.37 4.02 -10.44
CA LEU A 131 -14.16 3.67 -11.85
C LEU A 131 -13.84 2.19 -12.04
N ALA A 132 -13.02 1.62 -11.16
CA ALA A 132 -12.70 0.20 -11.18
C ALA A 132 -13.94 -0.65 -10.90
N SER A 133 -14.79 -0.26 -9.95
CA SER A 133 -16.05 -0.96 -9.65
C SER A 133 -17.02 -0.88 -10.82
N ILE A 134 -17.11 0.26 -11.50
CA ILE A 134 -17.93 0.40 -12.72
C ILE A 134 -17.40 -0.51 -13.84
N ALA A 135 -16.09 -0.55 -14.04
CA ALA A 135 -15.46 -1.43 -15.03
C ALA A 135 -15.71 -2.91 -14.72
N GLU A 136 -15.65 -3.32 -13.44
CA GLU A 136 -15.98 -4.68 -13.02
C GLU A 136 -17.44 -5.02 -13.31
N LEU A 137 -18.38 -4.15 -12.95
CA LEU A 137 -19.81 -4.36 -13.21
C LEU A 137 -20.11 -4.45 -14.71
N TYR A 138 -19.52 -3.55 -15.52
CA TYR A 138 -19.72 -3.56 -16.97
C TYR A 138 -19.15 -4.83 -17.61
N THR A 139 -17.95 -5.24 -17.21
CA THR A 139 -17.34 -6.48 -17.72
C THR A 139 -18.07 -7.73 -17.21
N MET A 140 -18.63 -7.70 -16.01
CA MET A 140 -19.48 -8.77 -15.47
C MET A 140 -20.74 -8.95 -16.31
N ASP A 141 -21.37 -7.86 -16.72
CA ASP A 141 -22.55 -7.91 -17.62
C ASP A 141 -22.15 -8.44 -18.99
N LEU A 142 -21.05 -7.96 -19.56
CA LEU A 142 -20.57 -8.34 -20.89
C LEU A 142 -20.18 -9.83 -20.99
N PHE A 143 -19.47 -10.36 -19.99
CA PHE A 143 -18.98 -11.74 -20.01
C PHE A 143 -19.96 -12.75 -19.43
N LEU A 144 -20.73 -12.37 -18.40
CA LEU A 144 -21.57 -13.30 -17.65
C LEU A 144 -23.09 -13.06 -17.87
N GLY A 145 -23.46 -12.00 -18.59
CA GLY A 145 -24.88 -11.68 -18.89
C GLY A 145 -25.73 -11.43 -17.63
N THR A 146 -25.12 -10.92 -16.54
CA THR A 146 -25.77 -10.81 -15.22
C THR A 146 -26.72 -9.63 -15.08
N GLN A 147 -26.93 -8.80 -16.13
CA GLN A 147 -27.65 -7.54 -16.09
C GLN A 147 -27.20 -6.58 -14.95
N ALA A 148 -25.96 -6.76 -14.50
CA ALA A 148 -25.37 -5.99 -13.41
C ALA A 148 -25.01 -4.55 -13.81
N ALA A 149 -24.98 -4.26 -15.11
CA ALA A 149 -24.58 -2.95 -15.66
C ALA A 149 -25.67 -1.88 -15.57
N ILE A 150 -26.82 -2.15 -14.93
CA ILE A 150 -27.83 -1.12 -14.69
C ILE A 150 -27.30 -0.17 -13.60
N ILE A 151 -26.51 0.81 -14.01
CA ILE A 151 -25.95 1.85 -13.15
C ILE A 151 -27.08 2.83 -12.83
N THR A 152 -27.80 2.55 -11.75
CA THR A 152 -28.80 3.46 -11.18
C THR A 152 -28.14 4.39 -10.17
N VAL A 153 -28.77 5.56 -9.92
CA VAL A 153 -28.30 6.52 -8.90
C VAL A 153 -28.08 5.85 -7.54
N PRO A 154 -28.98 4.99 -7.03
CA PRO A 154 -28.78 4.27 -5.76
C PRO A 154 -27.52 3.37 -5.78
N VAL A 155 -27.26 2.67 -6.88
CA VAL A 155 -26.06 1.82 -7.03
C VAL A 155 -24.78 2.67 -6.99
N LEU A 156 -24.76 3.78 -7.71
CA LEU A 156 -23.62 4.70 -7.74
C LEU A 156 -23.36 5.31 -6.34
N THR A 157 -24.39 5.72 -5.63
CA THR A 157 -24.26 6.27 -4.26
C THR A 157 -23.68 5.24 -3.31
N ARG A 158 -24.09 3.97 -3.39
CA ARG A 158 -23.55 2.89 -2.57
C ARG A 158 -22.11 2.57 -2.91
N LEU A 159 -21.78 2.48 -4.21
CA LEU A 159 -20.39 2.29 -4.67
C LEU A 159 -19.47 3.39 -4.12
N THR A 160 -19.90 4.65 -4.24
CA THR A 160 -19.14 5.79 -3.73
C THR A 160 -19.00 5.75 -2.21
N GLY A 161 -20.05 5.40 -1.47
CA GLY A 161 -19.99 5.27 -0.01
C GLY A 161 -18.99 4.18 0.45
N ILE A 162 -18.98 3.03 -0.22
CA ILE A 162 -18.04 1.95 0.08
C ILE A 162 -16.61 2.33 -0.32
N ALA A 163 -16.44 2.96 -1.48
CA ALA A 163 -15.15 3.48 -1.92
C ALA A 163 -14.57 4.46 -0.90
N PHE A 164 -15.42 5.38 -0.40
CA PHE A 164 -15.02 6.33 0.64
C PHE A 164 -14.55 5.64 1.91
N LEU A 165 -15.35 4.69 2.44
CA LEU A 165 -14.99 3.95 3.65
C LEU A 165 -13.68 3.17 3.49
N ARG A 166 -13.53 2.42 2.39
CA ARG A 166 -12.30 1.65 2.10
C ARG A 166 -11.07 2.56 2.01
N CYS A 167 -11.17 3.64 1.24
CA CYS A 167 -10.06 4.57 1.07
C CYS A 167 -9.73 5.28 2.38
N PHE A 168 -10.73 5.67 3.17
CA PHE A 168 -10.52 6.30 4.47
C PHE A 168 -9.74 5.40 5.41
N PHE A 169 -10.14 4.12 5.57
CA PHE A 169 -9.45 3.19 6.45
C PHE A 169 -8.01 2.94 6.02
N ILE A 170 -7.77 2.67 4.74
CA ILE A 170 -6.43 2.33 4.28
C ILE A 170 -5.48 3.52 4.31
N LEU A 171 -5.97 4.71 3.96
CA LEU A 171 -5.17 5.93 4.01
C LEU A 171 -4.86 6.32 5.45
N SER A 172 -5.82 6.20 6.37
CA SER A 172 -5.57 6.41 7.80
C SER A 172 -4.49 5.46 8.33
N PHE A 173 -4.58 4.18 8.00
CA PHE A 173 -3.57 3.19 8.37
C PHE A 173 -2.20 3.51 7.74
N PHE A 174 -2.18 3.88 6.47
CA PHE A 174 -0.95 4.24 5.78
C PHE A 174 -0.29 5.47 6.40
N PHE A 175 -1.05 6.54 6.65
CA PHE A 175 -0.51 7.75 7.27
C PHE A 175 -0.03 7.51 8.71
N LEU A 176 -0.78 6.72 9.49
CA LEU A 176 -0.36 6.34 10.83
C LEU A 176 0.95 5.56 10.82
N SER A 177 1.08 4.61 9.88
CA SER A 177 2.33 3.85 9.68
C SER A 177 3.50 4.74 9.29
N GLN A 178 3.27 5.74 8.43
CA GLN A 178 4.30 6.71 8.03
C GLN A 178 4.73 7.60 9.19
N LEU A 179 3.78 8.08 10.00
CA LEU A 179 4.09 8.85 11.21
C LEU A 179 4.94 8.03 12.17
N TYR A 180 4.55 6.81 12.47
CA TYR A 180 5.28 5.91 13.36
C TYR A 180 6.73 5.64 12.88
N LEU A 181 6.91 5.36 11.58
CA LEU A 181 8.24 5.18 10.99
C LEU A 181 9.08 6.46 11.09
N THR A 182 8.48 7.62 10.88
CA THR A 182 9.16 8.90 10.98
C THR A 182 9.62 9.17 12.43
N GLU A 183 8.78 8.88 13.42
CA GLU A 183 9.14 8.99 14.83
C GLU A 183 10.31 8.09 15.23
N ILE A 184 10.32 6.83 14.75
CA ILE A 184 11.43 5.90 14.98
C ILE A 184 12.73 6.43 14.37
N HIS A 185 12.69 6.93 13.14
CA HIS A 185 13.86 7.50 12.50
C HIS A 185 14.39 8.71 13.24
N LEU A 186 13.51 9.62 13.64
CA LEU A 186 13.88 10.81 14.39
C LEU A 186 14.49 10.47 15.75
N ALA A 187 13.92 9.49 16.47
CA ALA A 187 14.46 9.01 17.74
C ALA A 187 15.86 8.40 17.55
N HIS A 188 16.09 7.63 16.48
CA HIS A 188 17.38 7.05 16.17
C HIS A 188 18.43 8.12 15.84
N GLU A 189 18.10 9.10 15.00
CA GLU A 189 18.99 10.23 14.68
C GLU A 189 19.36 11.05 15.92
N LEU A 190 18.38 11.29 16.81
CA LEU A 190 18.60 12.00 18.06
C LEU A 190 19.54 11.22 18.98
N HIS A 191 19.38 9.90 19.05
CA HIS A 191 20.25 9.02 19.85
C HIS A 191 21.69 9.02 19.31
N GLU A 192 21.88 8.92 18.00
CA GLU A 192 23.21 9.01 17.38
C GLU A 192 23.86 10.37 17.63
N LYS A 193 23.11 11.46 17.49
CA LYS A 193 23.59 12.82 17.76
C LYS A 193 24.04 12.98 19.21
N ASN A 194 23.26 12.49 20.16
CA ASN A 194 23.60 12.52 21.58
C ASN A 194 24.86 11.70 21.88
N ARG A 195 24.99 10.52 21.25
CA ARG A 195 26.18 9.68 21.38
C ARG A 195 27.44 10.38 20.87
N LEU A 196 27.35 11.01 19.69
CA LEU A 196 28.46 11.78 19.14
C LEU A 196 28.84 12.96 20.04
N THR A 197 27.85 13.67 20.57
CA THR A 197 28.09 14.80 21.50
C THR A 197 28.81 14.34 22.77
N MET A 198 28.39 13.21 23.36
CA MET A 198 29.07 12.64 24.52
C MET A 198 30.53 12.20 24.20
N MET A 199 30.74 11.60 23.04
CA MET A 199 32.08 11.19 22.60
C MET A 199 33.00 12.40 22.41
N VAL A 200 32.50 13.47 21.80
CA VAL A 200 33.23 14.74 21.66
C VAL A 200 33.55 15.34 23.03
N ALA A 201 32.62 15.36 23.96
CA ALA A 201 32.86 15.86 25.33
C ALA A 201 33.93 15.06 26.05
N SER A 202 33.92 13.73 25.95
CA SER A 202 34.96 12.85 26.50
C SER A 202 36.34 13.12 25.94
N ILE A 203 36.43 13.33 24.61
CA ILE A 203 37.72 13.69 23.97
C ILE A 203 38.23 15.04 24.47
N TYR A 204 37.35 16.03 24.66
CA TYR A 204 37.77 17.33 25.23
C TYR A 204 38.27 17.20 26.64
N GLU A 205 37.68 16.36 27.48
CA GLU A 205 38.12 16.09 28.84
C GLU A 205 39.51 15.45 28.86
N GLU A 206 39.73 14.40 28.04
CA GLU A 206 41.06 13.76 27.89
C GLU A 206 42.14 14.73 27.41
N VAL A 207 41.82 15.56 26.42
CA VAL A 207 42.78 16.58 25.92
C VAL A 207 43.10 17.61 27.01
N PHE A 208 42.11 18.00 27.82
CA PHE A 208 42.31 18.94 28.92
C PHE A 208 43.22 18.32 30.02
N GLU A 209 42.99 17.07 30.41
CA GLU A 209 43.83 16.35 31.37
C GLU A 209 45.28 16.20 30.86
N LEU A 210 45.45 15.85 29.57
CA LEU A 210 46.76 15.73 28.95
C LEU A 210 47.51 17.05 28.95
N LYS A 211 46.84 18.16 28.64
CA LYS A 211 47.41 19.50 28.68
C LYS A 211 47.83 19.91 30.09
N GLN A 212 47.06 19.55 31.10
CA GLN A 212 47.34 19.83 32.51
C GLN A 212 48.53 19.02 33.01
N THR A 213 48.65 17.75 32.60
CA THR A 213 49.80 16.90 32.94
C THR A 213 51.07 17.36 32.24
N LEU A 214 51.00 17.77 31.00
CA LEU A 214 52.14 18.35 30.25
C LEU A 214 52.66 19.64 30.93
N HIS A 215 51.76 20.52 31.33
CA HIS A 215 52.15 21.78 32.02
C HIS A 215 52.78 21.51 33.39
N ARG A 216 52.33 20.48 34.15
CA ARG A 216 52.98 20.06 35.39
C ARG A 216 54.39 19.49 35.16
N ALA A 217 54.56 18.71 34.06
CA ALA A 217 55.87 18.17 33.73
C ALA A 217 56.88 19.25 33.29
N GLU A 218 56.43 20.28 32.54
CA GLU A 218 57.25 21.42 32.17
C GLU A 218 57.71 22.24 33.39
N THR A 219 56.80 22.50 34.34
CA THR A 219 57.17 23.23 35.57
C THR A 219 58.15 22.44 36.43
N ALA A 220 58.02 21.10 36.51
CA ALA A 220 58.93 20.25 37.27
C ALA A 220 60.35 20.08 36.65
N THR A 221 60.53 20.45 35.37
CA THR A 221 61.87 20.40 34.70
C THR A 221 62.60 21.73 34.74
N HIS A 222 61.96 22.80 35.19
CA HIS A 222 62.56 24.15 35.31
C HIS A 222 62.99 24.50 36.73
N ASP A 223 62.68 23.68 37.72
CA ASP A 223 63.20 23.75 39.08
C ASP A 223 64.40 22.75 39.26
#